data_85dec3204b360fa26eeb3d752bca0e98
#
_entry.id   85dec3204b360fa26eeb3d752bca0e98
#
_cell.length_a   1.000
_cell.length_b   1.000
_cell.length_c   1.000
_cell.angle_alpha   90.00
_cell.angle_beta   90.00
_cell.angle_gamma   90.00
#
_symmetry.space_group_name_H-M   'P 1'
#
loop_
_entity.id
_entity.type
_entity.pdbx_description
1 polymer ?
#
loop_
_entity_poly.entity_id
_entity_poly.type
_entity_poly.pdbx_seq_one_letter_code
_entity_poly.pdbx_strand_id
1 'polypeptide(L)'
;MVFDSYRDGARMTQAQNAEGNIDASRWLSTALKLPAGSEDGNAITAEGILFAHGMQTPVMGWGDHAMTQDKQSPYYVGNWYPPEQPTVFFKPVPLNEPFRTVYFEPTMRLPLYQAVFHGSVITTHHWLFDSLKLSNVRAENELMQLLYNVPPLYHLSASTIKQRLPVIQRQDRFFRPLHQRLATQAMTGFRWLTSDRQLQETTFADGTRLVANFAVEEKAGFTGRSVTVLVVGEEPVVYRVK
;
A
#
# COMPACT_ATOMS: atom_id res chain seq x y z
N MET A 1 -16.74 -8.99 5.48
CA MET A 1 -17.59 -9.94 4.69
C MET A 1 -19.04 -9.75 5.10
N VAL A 2 -19.96 -9.85 4.16
CA VAL A 2 -21.41 -9.81 4.42
C VAL A 2 -22.03 -11.14 4.06
N PHE A 3 -22.94 -11.61 4.89
CA PHE A 3 -23.58 -12.93 4.76
C PHE A 3 -25.08 -12.81 5.01
N ASP A 4 -25.86 -13.75 4.49
CA ASP A 4 -27.23 -13.95 4.96
C ASP A 4 -27.21 -14.43 6.41
N SER A 5 -28.09 -13.89 7.25
CA SER A 5 -28.30 -14.36 8.60
C SER A 5 -29.59 -15.20 8.65
N TYR A 6 -29.48 -16.41 9.14
CA TYR A 6 -30.60 -17.35 9.35
C TYR A 6 -30.95 -17.49 10.83
N ARG A 7 -30.39 -16.66 11.70
CA ARG A 7 -30.63 -16.68 13.14
C ARG A 7 -32.10 -16.40 13.42
N ASP A 8 -32.74 -17.23 14.24
CA ASP A 8 -34.12 -17.04 14.66
C ASP A 8 -34.34 -15.67 15.33
N GLY A 9 -35.36 -14.95 14.88
CA GLY A 9 -35.64 -13.58 15.34
C GLY A 9 -34.76 -12.48 14.76
N ALA A 10 -33.74 -12.83 13.97
CA ALA A 10 -32.78 -11.87 13.36
C ALA A 10 -32.40 -12.28 11.92
N ARG A 11 -33.37 -12.77 11.15
CA ARG A 11 -33.14 -13.09 9.74
C ARG A 11 -32.86 -11.84 8.93
N MET A 12 -31.83 -11.88 8.11
CA MET A 12 -31.33 -10.74 7.36
C MET A 12 -30.73 -11.23 6.05
N THR A 13 -31.03 -10.58 4.96
CA THR A 13 -30.38 -10.84 3.68
C THR A 13 -28.98 -10.24 3.66
N GLN A 14 -28.14 -10.73 2.75
CA GLN A 14 -26.81 -10.15 2.51
C GLN A 14 -26.87 -8.63 2.23
N ALA A 15 -27.86 -8.19 1.46
CA ALA A 15 -28.05 -6.77 1.18
C ALA A 15 -28.35 -5.96 2.45
N GLN A 16 -29.27 -6.42 3.29
CA GLN A 16 -29.58 -5.79 4.58
C GLN A 16 -28.37 -5.76 5.53
N ASN A 17 -27.57 -6.84 5.52
CA ASN A 17 -26.32 -6.87 6.28
C ASN A 17 -25.32 -5.84 5.75
N ALA A 18 -25.19 -5.70 4.43
CA ALA A 18 -24.34 -4.68 3.82
C ALA A 18 -24.79 -3.25 4.19
N GLU A 19 -26.09 -2.93 4.09
CA GLU A 19 -26.65 -1.65 4.52
C GLU A 19 -26.38 -1.37 6.00
N GLY A 20 -26.60 -2.33 6.88
CA GLY A 20 -26.30 -2.19 8.31
C GLY A 20 -24.83 -1.90 8.59
N ASN A 21 -23.90 -2.51 7.85
CA ASN A 21 -22.47 -2.21 7.97
C ASN A 21 -22.12 -0.81 7.42
N ILE A 22 -22.74 -0.36 6.32
CA ILE A 22 -22.59 0.99 5.79
C ILE A 22 -23.06 2.00 6.83
N ASP A 23 -24.27 1.83 7.36
CA ASP A 23 -24.85 2.72 8.35
C ASP A 23 -24.02 2.77 9.64
N ALA A 24 -23.54 1.65 10.12
CA ALA A 24 -22.65 1.57 11.28
C ALA A 24 -21.35 2.35 11.05
N SER A 25 -20.72 2.20 9.88
CA SER A 25 -19.49 2.92 9.56
C SER A 25 -19.73 4.43 9.43
N ARG A 26 -20.81 4.84 8.77
CA ARG A 26 -21.23 6.25 8.69
C ARG A 26 -21.52 6.86 10.06
N TRP A 27 -22.18 6.13 10.92
CA TRP A 27 -22.50 6.61 12.27
C TRP A 27 -21.25 6.96 13.07
N LEU A 28 -20.17 6.16 12.97
CA LEU A 28 -18.89 6.47 13.60
C LEU A 28 -18.34 7.83 13.16
N SER A 29 -18.39 8.13 11.87
CA SER A 29 -17.81 9.35 11.30
C SER A 29 -18.75 10.56 11.44
N THR A 30 -20.06 10.39 11.28
CA THR A 30 -21.02 11.51 11.22
C THR A 30 -21.63 11.85 12.57
N ALA A 31 -22.10 10.86 13.33
CA ALA A 31 -22.76 11.08 14.63
C ALA A 31 -21.75 11.21 15.75
N LEU A 32 -20.76 10.31 15.84
CA LEU A 32 -19.72 10.36 16.86
C LEU A 32 -18.56 11.29 16.49
N LYS A 33 -18.41 11.67 15.22
CA LYS A 33 -17.30 12.49 14.70
C LYS A 33 -15.94 11.93 15.05
N LEU A 34 -15.82 10.60 15.06
CA LEU A 34 -14.59 9.90 15.36
C LEU A 34 -13.83 9.53 14.07
N PRO A 35 -12.53 9.72 14.02
CA PRO A 35 -11.72 9.14 12.96
C PRO A 35 -11.73 7.61 13.13
N ALA A 36 -12.26 6.90 12.13
CA ALA A 36 -12.36 5.44 12.14
C ALA A 36 -11.44 4.83 11.09
N GLY A 37 -10.92 3.65 11.38
CA GLY A 37 -10.16 2.82 10.46
C GLY A 37 -10.65 1.38 10.47
N SER A 38 -10.28 0.63 9.45
CA SER A 38 -10.66 -0.78 9.29
C SER A 38 -9.50 -1.60 8.72
N GLU A 39 -9.52 -2.90 8.93
CA GLU A 39 -8.64 -3.82 8.19
C GLU A 39 -8.97 -3.86 6.70
N ASP A 40 -10.26 -3.71 6.36
CA ASP A 40 -10.75 -3.71 4.99
C ASP A 40 -11.33 -2.34 4.62
N GLY A 41 -10.83 -1.75 3.55
CA GLY A 41 -11.35 -0.50 2.96
C GLY A 41 -12.10 -0.78 1.66
N ASN A 42 -13.20 -1.54 1.73
CA ASN A 42 -14.04 -1.84 0.58
C ASN A 42 -15.23 -0.85 0.45
N ALA A 43 -16.06 -1.03 -0.57
CA ALA A 43 -17.19 -0.16 -0.84
C ALA A 43 -18.24 -0.07 0.29
N ILE A 44 -18.27 -1.08 1.19
CA ILE A 44 -19.21 -1.10 2.33
C ILE A 44 -18.71 -0.17 3.45
N THR A 45 -17.41 -0.10 3.68
CA THR A 45 -16.83 0.66 4.81
C THR A 45 -16.27 2.01 4.40
N ALA A 46 -15.97 2.22 3.12
CA ALA A 46 -15.23 3.38 2.62
C ALA A 46 -15.89 4.75 2.95
N GLU A 47 -17.20 4.81 3.11
CA GLU A 47 -17.88 6.05 3.44
C GLU A 47 -17.74 6.48 4.91
N GLY A 48 -17.39 5.55 5.80
CA GLY A 48 -17.31 5.80 7.24
C GLY A 48 -15.92 5.72 7.83
N ILE A 49 -14.89 5.40 7.04
CA ILE A 49 -13.52 5.25 7.51
C ILE A 49 -12.57 6.25 6.84
N LEU A 50 -11.50 6.61 7.55
CA LEU A 50 -10.43 7.45 7.02
C LEU A 50 -9.26 6.63 6.51
N PHE A 51 -9.03 5.45 7.08
CA PHE A 51 -7.94 4.59 6.64
C PHE A 51 -8.30 3.11 6.70
N ALA A 52 -7.64 2.33 5.84
CA ALA A 52 -7.66 0.88 5.87
C ALA A 52 -6.27 0.34 5.55
N HIS A 53 -5.74 -0.57 6.37
CA HIS A 53 -4.49 -1.21 5.99
C HIS A 53 -4.72 -2.38 5.02
N GLY A 54 -3.70 -2.75 4.26
CA GLY A 54 -3.71 -3.95 3.46
C GLY A 54 -4.30 -3.82 2.06
N MET A 55 -4.87 -2.68 1.69
CA MET A 55 -5.51 -2.55 0.37
C MET A 55 -4.50 -2.35 -0.78
N GLN A 56 -3.27 -1.92 -0.46
CA GLN A 56 -2.19 -1.85 -1.46
C GLN A 56 -1.68 -3.25 -1.83
N THR A 57 -1.50 -4.11 -0.84
CA THR A 57 -1.18 -5.53 -1.04
C THR A 57 -1.90 -6.36 0.01
N PRO A 58 -2.54 -7.47 -0.38
CA PRO A 58 -3.14 -8.39 0.58
C PRO A 58 -2.07 -9.15 1.37
N VAL A 59 -2.49 -9.99 2.30
CA VAL A 59 -1.61 -11.01 2.89
C VAL A 59 -1.20 -11.99 1.80
N MET A 60 0.08 -12.03 1.50
CA MET A 60 0.66 -12.94 0.52
C MET A 60 1.10 -14.23 1.21
N GLY A 61 0.98 -15.35 0.50
CA GLY A 61 1.57 -16.63 0.91
C GLY A 61 0.98 -17.24 2.17
N TRP A 62 -0.22 -16.82 2.62
CA TRP A 62 -0.84 -17.36 3.83
C TRP A 62 -0.97 -18.89 3.83
N GLY A 63 -1.26 -19.48 2.68
CA GLY A 63 -1.29 -20.93 2.46
C GLY A 63 0.00 -21.51 1.87
N ASP A 64 1.03 -20.72 1.65
CA ASP A 64 2.29 -21.16 1.05
C ASP A 64 3.18 -21.81 2.10
N HIS A 65 3.52 -23.11 1.87
CA HIS A 65 4.32 -23.90 2.80
C HIS A 65 5.72 -23.32 3.01
N ALA A 66 6.38 -22.89 1.92
CA ALA A 66 7.74 -22.34 1.99
C ALA A 66 7.81 -21.02 2.76
N MET A 67 6.74 -20.22 2.73
CA MET A 67 6.68 -18.94 3.44
C MET A 67 6.25 -19.09 4.90
N THR A 68 5.39 -20.05 5.23
CA THR A 68 4.72 -20.07 6.54
C THR A 68 5.09 -21.26 7.42
N GLN A 69 5.55 -22.38 6.87
CA GLN A 69 5.77 -23.63 7.60
C GLN A 69 7.22 -24.14 7.51
N ASP A 70 7.85 -24.09 6.35
CA ASP A 70 9.22 -24.57 6.15
C ASP A 70 10.25 -23.56 6.68
N LYS A 71 10.67 -23.76 7.92
CA LYS A 71 11.68 -22.92 8.60
C LYS A 71 13.06 -22.93 7.92
N GLN A 72 13.35 -23.90 7.04
CA GLN A 72 14.61 -23.98 6.27
C GLN A 72 14.51 -23.22 4.94
N SER A 73 13.30 -22.87 4.53
CA SER A 73 13.07 -22.11 3.30
C SER A 73 13.68 -20.70 3.38
N PRO A 74 14.38 -20.21 2.33
CA PRO A 74 14.82 -18.81 2.27
C PRO A 74 13.66 -17.82 2.27
N TYR A 75 12.46 -18.26 1.91
CA TYR A 75 11.23 -17.46 1.87
C TYR A 75 10.47 -17.44 3.20
N TYR A 76 10.92 -18.22 4.20
CA TYR A 76 10.22 -18.30 5.48
C TYR A 76 10.12 -16.94 6.15
N VAL A 77 8.90 -16.44 6.32
CA VAL A 77 8.63 -15.08 6.83
C VAL A 77 9.07 -14.84 8.27
N GLY A 78 9.25 -15.90 9.05
CA GLY A 78 9.76 -15.82 10.41
C GLY A 78 8.79 -16.32 11.47
N ASN A 79 9.22 -16.24 12.73
CA ASN A 79 8.48 -16.69 13.90
C ASN A 79 7.78 -15.52 14.60
N TRP A 80 6.64 -15.81 15.22
CA TRP A 80 5.91 -14.89 16.10
C TRP A 80 6.57 -14.76 17.48
N TYR A 81 7.29 -15.79 17.90
CA TYR A 81 7.95 -15.86 19.20
C TYR A 81 9.47 -15.86 19.08
N PRO A 82 10.20 -15.28 20.04
CA PRO A 82 9.66 -14.59 21.21
C PRO A 82 9.00 -13.23 20.86
N PRO A 83 7.98 -12.78 21.62
CA PRO A 83 7.21 -11.58 21.28
C PRO A 83 8.04 -10.28 21.35
N GLU A 84 9.15 -10.28 22.08
CA GLU A 84 10.07 -9.13 22.18
C GLU A 84 10.81 -8.86 20.87
N GLN A 85 11.01 -9.90 20.04
CA GLN A 85 11.68 -9.80 18.74
C GLN A 85 11.11 -10.78 17.73
N PRO A 86 9.84 -10.65 17.35
CA PRO A 86 9.21 -11.57 16.39
C PRO A 86 9.84 -11.40 15.00
N THR A 87 10.54 -12.42 14.54
CA THR A 87 11.24 -12.36 13.25
C THR A 87 10.27 -12.25 12.07
N VAL A 88 9.01 -12.63 12.26
CA VAL A 88 7.93 -12.42 11.28
C VAL A 88 7.82 -10.95 10.86
N PHE A 89 8.11 -9.99 11.73
CA PHE A 89 8.08 -8.56 11.42
C PHE A 89 9.44 -7.99 11.00
N PHE A 90 10.53 -8.49 11.57
CA PHE A 90 11.81 -7.81 11.49
C PHE A 90 12.84 -8.49 10.58
N LYS A 91 12.72 -9.81 10.32
CA LYS A 91 13.63 -10.53 9.43
C LYS A 91 13.31 -10.17 7.97
N PRO A 92 14.21 -9.52 7.21
CA PRO A 92 14.01 -9.36 5.77
C PRO A 92 14.07 -10.74 5.09
N VAL A 93 13.16 -10.97 4.14
CA VAL A 93 13.11 -12.21 3.36
C VAL A 93 12.86 -11.89 1.90
N PRO A 94 13.38 -12.70 0.96
CA PRO A 94 12.95 -12.58 -0.42
C PRO A 94 11.51 -13.06 -0.56
N LEU A 95 10.79 -12.51 -1.53
CA LEU A 95 9.48 -12.99 -1.93
C LEU A 95 9.63 -14.01 -3.05
N ASN A 96 8.95 -15.16 -2.92
CA ASN A 96 8.95 -16.21 -3.93
C ASN A 96 7.94 -15.95 -5.06
N GLU A 97 8.08 -16.70 -6.15
CA GLU A 97 7.08 -16.75 -7.21
C GLU A 97 5.87 -17.63 -6.79
N PRO A 98 4.63 -17.34 -7.25
CA PRO A 98 4.32 -16.25 -8.19
C PRO A 98 4.05 -14.89 -7.55
N PHE A 99 4.17 -14.77 -6.22
CA PHE A 99 3.80 -13.54 -5.49
C PHE A 99 4.64 -12.34 -5.92
N ARG A 100 5.94 -12.55 -6.19
CA ARG A 100 6.80 -11.47 -6.69
C ARG A 100 6.27 -10.87 -7.99
N THR A 101 5.94 -11.71 -8.96
CA THR A 101 5.41 -11.26 -10.25
C THR A 101 4.04 -10.61 -10.10
N VAL A 102 3.12 -11.24 -9.36
CA VAL A 102 1.73 -10.72 -9.26
C VAL A 102 1.66 -9.39 -8.50
N TYR A 103 2.46 -9.21 -7.45
CA TYR A 103 2.32 -8.06 -6.57
C TYR A 103 3.37 -6.96 -6.75
N PHE A 104 4.53 -7.26 -7.33
CA PHE A 104 5.64 -6.31 -7.42
C PHE A 104 6.26 -6.15 -8.81
N GLU A 105 5.83 -6.93 -9.80
CA GLU A 105 6.26 -6.69 -11.18
C GLU A 105 5.53 -5.45 -11.74
N PRO A 106 6.25 -4.35 -12.07
CA PRO A 106 5.62 -3.09 -12.50
C PRO A 106 4.72 -3.25 -13.73
N THR A 107 5.10 -4.15 -14.64
CA THR A 107 4.36 -4.39 -15.88
C THR A 107 3.03 -5.10 -15.67
N MET A 108 2.82 -5.71 -14.48
CA MET A 108 1.63 -6.46 -14.10
C MET A 108 0.70 -5.69 -13.17
N ARG A 109 1.23 -4.68 -12.46
CA ARG A 109 0.46 -3.94 -11.45
C ARG A 109 -0.31 -2.77 -12.05
N LEU A 110 -1.54 -2.62 -11.55
CA LEU A 110 -2.40 -1.47 -11.80
C LEU A 110 -2.88 -0.90 -10.46
N PRO A 111 -3.03 0.42 -10.31
CA PRO A 111 -3.51 1.05 -9.08
C PRO A 111 -5.05 0.97 -8.98
N LEU A 112 -5.64 -0.22 -9.10
CA LEU A 112 -7.11 -0.38 -9.16
C LEU A 112 -7.80 0.14 -7.90
N TYR A 113 -7.25 -0.14 -6.73
CA TYR A 113 -7.80 0.36 -5.48
C TYR A 113 -7.73 1.89 -5.41
N GLN A 114 -6.58 2.48 -5.76
CA GLN A 114 -6.37 3.92 -5.73
C GLN A 114 -7.21 4.66 -6.77
N ALA A 115 -7.44 4.05 -7.93
CA ALA A 115 -8.32 4.62 -8.96
C ALA A 115 -9.76 4.81 -8.47
N VAL A 116 -10.19 4.01 -7.48
CA VAL A 116 -11.55 4.09 -6.91
C VAL A 116 -11.56 4.90 -5.61
N PHE A 117 -10.59 4.67 -4.71
CA PHE A 117 -10.68 5.12 -3.32
C PHE A 117 -9.63 6.16 -2.93
N HIS A 118 -8.65 6.50 -3.79
CA HIS A 118 -7.68 7.54 -3.47
C HIS A 118 -8.41 8.89 -3.28
N GLY A 119 -8.08 9.57 -2.20
CA GLY A 119 -8.77 10.80 -1.79
C GLY A 119 -9.95 10.56 -0.82
N SER A 120 -10.41 9.31 -0.68
CA SER A 120 -11.47 8.93 0.27
C SER A 120 -10.94 8.07 1.40
N VAL A 121 -10.06 7.12 1.11
CA VAL A 121 -9.48 6.20 2.10
C VAL A 121 -7.97 6.16 1.96
N ILE A 122 -7.25 6.43 3.02
CA ILE A 122 -5.80 6.23 3.10
C ILE A 122 -5.54 4.74 3.32
N THR A 123 -4.70 4.13 2.49
CA THR A 123 -4.35 2.71 2.63
C THR A 123 -2.85 2.48 2.72
N THR A 124 -2.46 1.33 3.23
CA THR A 124 -1.07 0.86 3.31
C THR A 124 -0.95 -0.55 2.76
N HIS A 125 0.25 -1.13 2.79
CA HIS A 125 0.42 -2.57 2.70
C HIS A 125 -0.24 -3.26 3.89
N HIS A 126 -0.55 -4.56 3.74
CA HIS A 126 -0.98 -5.36 4.88
C HIS A 126 0.09 -5.34 5.97
N TRP A 127 -0.32 -5.20 7.23
CA TRP A 127 0.56 -5.01 8.39
C TRP A 127 1.64 -6.10 8.56
N LEU A 128 1.43 -7.30 8.03
CA LEU A 128 2.42 -8.39 8.08
C LEU A 128 3.68 -8.08 7.27
N PHE A 129 3.55 -7.32 6.18
CA PHE A 129 4.64 -7.01 5.26
C PHE A 129 4.95 -5.52 5.25
N ASP A 130 5.79 -5.08 6.17
CA ASP A 130 6.22 -3.69 6.16
C ASP A 130 7.07 -3.36 4.90
N SER A 131 7.27 -2.08 4.64
CA SER A 131 7.97 -1.59 3.45
C SER A 131 9.42 -2.06 3.33
N LEU A 132 9.99 -2.63 4.40
CA LEU A 132 11.36 -3.14 4.43
C LEU A 132 11.44 -4.68 4.52
N LYS A 133 10.30 -5.36 4.59
CA LYS A 133 10.23 -6.81 4.82
C LYS A 133 10.73 -7.63 3.63
N LEU A 134 10.32 -7.27 2.42
CA LEU A 134 10.57 -8.06 1.21
C LEU A 134 11.83 -7.56 0.51
N SER A 135 12.93 -8.31 0.64
CA SER A 135 14.27 -7.83 0.28
C SER A 135 14.54 -7.72 -1.22
N ASN A 136 13.95 -8.59 -2.03
CA ASN A 136 14.20 -8.66 -3.49
C ASN A 136 13.22 -7.84 -4.34
N VAL A 137 12.29 -7.12 -3.71
CA VAL A 137 11.32 -6.24 -4.38
C VAL A 137 11.26 -4.84 -3.75
N ARG A 138 12.31 -4.48 -2.98
CA ARG A 138 12.31 -3.25 -2.20
C ARG A 138 12.21 -1.99 -3.05
N ALA A 139 12.94 -1.94 -4.16
CA ALA A 139 12.93 -0.78 -5.05
C ALA A 139 11.59 -0.65 -5.79
N GLU A 140 11.07 -1.75 -6.31
CA GLU A 140 9.76 -1.80 -6.97
C GLU A 140 8.65 -1.39 -6.01
N ASN A 141 8.69 -1.90 -4.78
CA ASN A 141 7.74 -1.57 -3.73
C ASN A 141 7.77 -0.07 -3.38
N GLU A 142 8.96 0.50 -3.16
CA GLU A 142 9.13 1.92 -2.85
C GLU A 142 8.64 2.81 -4.01
N LEU A 143 8.96 2.47 -5.24
CA LEU A 143 8.49 3.18 -6.43
C LEU A 143 6.97 3.11 -6.59
N MET A 144 6.36 1.94 -6.37
CA MET A 144 4.90 1.79 -6.43
C MET A 144 4.19 2.58 -5.33
N GLN A 145 4.69 2.55 -4.09
CA GLN A 145 4.13 3.34 -3.00
C GLN A 145 4.15 4.84 -3.32
N LEU A 146 5.26 5.32 -3.86
CA LEU A 146 5.38 6.72 -4.27
C LEU A 146 4.45 7.05 -5.45
N LEU A 147 4.46 6.24 -6.51
CA LEU A 147 3.63 6.44 -7.71
C LEU A 147 2.14 6.44 -7.40
N TYR A 148 1.69 5.58 -6.49
CA TYR A 148 0.29 5.45 -6.10
C TYR A 148 -0.08 6.32 -4.91
N ASN A 149 0.87 7.09 -4.38
CA ASN A 149 0.76 7.90 -3.17
C ASN A 149 0.24 7.13 -1.95
N VAL A 150 0.76 5.94 -1.74
CA VAL A 150 0.41 5.04 -0.63
C VAL A 150 1.44 5.18 0.49
N PRO A 151 1.02 5.53 1.72
CA PRO A 151 1.92 5.63 2.86
C PRO A 151 2.72 4.35 3.11
N PRO A 152 4.04 4.45 3.31
CA PRO A 152 4.84 3.32 3.75
C PRO A 152 4.46 2.91 5.17
N LEU A 153 4.53 1.61 5.45
CA LEU A 153 4.30 1.04 6.77
C LEU A 153 5.62 0.47 7.30
N TYR A 154 5.91 0.70 8.58
CA TYR A 154 7.14 0.23 9.22
C TYR A 154 6.86 -0.42 10.57
N HIS A 155 7.43 -1.60 10.80
CA HIS A 155 7.54 -2.17 12.13
C HIS A 155 8.76 -1.58 12.85
N LEU A 156 8.57 -1.15 14.07
CA LEU A 156 9.63 -0.55 14.88
C LEU A 156 9.76 -1.26 16.22
N SER A 157 11.02 -1.43 16.66
CA SER A 157 11.35 -1.87 18.00
C SER A 157 12.59 -1.14 18.50
N ALA A 158 12.84 -1.16 19.81
CA ALA A 158 14.02 -0.54 20.41
C ALA A 158 15.33 -1.09 19.79
N SER A 159 15.36 -2.37 19.43
CA SER A 159 16.54 -3.01 18.84
C SER A 159 16.76 -2.68 17.35
N THR A 160 15.70 -2.36 16.60
CA THR A 160 15.78 -2.16 15.14
C THR A 160 15.76 -0.70 14.70
N ILE A 161 15.31 0.22 15.57
CA ILE A 161 15.07 1.62 15.22
C ILE A 161 16.33 2.30 14.67
N LYS A 162 17.50 2.08 15.26
CA LYS A 162 18.76 2.73 14.81
C LYS A 162 19.10 2.36 13.36
N GLN A 163 18.84 1.13 12.95
CA GLN A 163 19.11 0.64 11.60
C GLN A 163 18.06 1.15 10.60
N ARG A 164 16.80 1.19 11.01
CA ARG A 164 15.65 1.54 10.13
C ARG A 164 15.47 3.03 9.95
N LEU A 165 15.75 3.82 10.99
CA LEU A 165 15.49 5.26 11.02
C LEU A 165 16.07 6.06 9.83
N PRO A 166 17.31 5.83 9.35
CA PRO A 166 17.84 6.57 8.21
C PRO A 166 17.02 6.38 6.92
N VAL A 167 16.53 5.16 6.68
CA VAL A 167 15.67 4.85 5.53
C VAL A 167 14.32 5.53 5.67
N ILE A 168 13.71 5.40 6.85
CA ILE A 168 12.41 6.02 7.15
C ILE A 168 12.48 7.53 6.98
N GLN A 169 13.49 8.18 7.57
CA GLN A 169 13.68 9.63 7.45
C GLN A 169 13.86 10.09 6.00
N ARG A 170 14.61 9.32 5.19
CA ARG A 170 14.80 9.65 3.77
C ARG A 170 13.47 9.60 3.02
N GLN A 171 12.71 8.52 3.18
CA GLN A 171 11.41 8.37 2.52
C GLN A 171 10.40 9.41 3.02
N ASP A 172 10.33 9.63 4.33
CA ASP A 172 9.40 10.57 4.95
C ASP A 172 9.62 12.02 4.48
N ARG A 173 10.86 12.47 4.34
CA ARG A 173 11.17 13.83 3.86
C ARG A 173 10.60 14.10 2.47
N PHE A 174 10.53 13.11 1.62
CA PHE A 174 9.94 13.23 0.29
C PHE A 174 8.45 12.94 0.30
N PHE A 175 8.05 11.84 0.94
CA PHE A 175 6.67 11.35 0.90
C PHE A 175 5.71 12.25 1.67
N ARG A 176 6.07 12.73 2.86
CA ARG A 176 5.17 13.50 3.73
C ARG A 176 4.59 14.75 3.06
N PRO A 177 5.38 15.69 2.51
CA PRO A 177 4.82 16.87 1.84
C PRO A 177 4.00 16.50 0.60
N LEU A 178 4.42 15.48 -0.14
CA LEU A 178 3.67 14.95 -1.28
C LEU A 178 2.31 14.38 -0.85
N HIS A 179 2.29 13.56 0.19
CA HIS A 179 1.05 12.95 0.68
C HIS A 179 0.13 14.00 1.34
N GLN A 180 0.64 14.99 2.05
CA GLN A 180 -0.16 16.11 2.56
C GLN A 180 -0.90 16.83 1.45
N ARG A 181 -0.31 16.95 0.25
CA ARG A 181 -0.96 17.52 -0.93
C ARG A 181 -2.00 16.58 -1.54
N LEU A 182 -1.68 15.29 -1.65
CA LEU A 182 -2.43 14.35 -2.48
C LEU A 182 -3.41 13.46 -1.70
N ALA A 183 -3.30 13.32 -0.39
CA ALA A 183 -4.10 12.38 0.40
C ALA A 183 -5.63 12.52 0.21
N THR A 184 -6.09 13.73 -0.09
CA THR A 184 -7.52 14.03 -0.32
C THR A 184 -7.86 14.25 -1.80
N GLN A 185 -6.92 14.00 -2.71
CA GLN A 185 -7.12 14.15 -4.14
C GLN A 185 -7.46 12.81 -4.77
N ALA A 186 -8.52 12.76 -5.58
CA ALA A 186 -8.81 11.56 -6.36
C ALA A 186 -7.69 11.28 -7.38
N MET A 187 -7.34 10.00 -7.57
CA MET A 187 -6.50 9.59 -8.69
C MET A 187 -7.36 9.59 -9.96
N THR A 188 -7.05 10.46 -10.92
CA THR A 188 -7.85 10.66 -12.13
C THR A 188 -7.30 9.96 -13.35
N GLY A 189 -6.06 9.44 -13.29
CA GLY A 189 -5.46 8.75 -14.41
C GLY A 189 -4.28 7.88 -14.02
N PHE A 190 -4.09 6.82 -14.81
CA PHE A 190 -2.90 5.97 -14.82
C PHE A 190 -2.57 5.60 -16.24
N ARG A 191 -1.29 5.64 -16.61
CA ARG A 191 -0.85 5.20 -17.94
C ARG A 191 0.59 4.70 -17.95
N TRP A 192 0.89 3.78 -18.83
CA TRP A 192 2.24 3.44 -19.22
C TRP A 192 2.74 4.44 -20.27
N LEU A 193 3.91 5.03 -20.04
CA LEU A 193 4.50 6.02 -20.95
C LEU A 193 5.43 5.37 -21.98
N THR A 194 5.83 4.11 -21.77
CA THR A 194 6.68 3.34 -22.69
C THR A 194 6.08 1.97 -22.97
N SER A 195 6.40 1.39 -24.14
CA SER A 195 5.88 0.09 -24.57
C SER A 195 6.31 -1.07 -23.66
N ASP A 196 7.47 -0.97 -23.02
CA ASP A 196 7.96 -1.93 -22.05
C ASP A 196 7.34 -1.76 -20.64
N ARG A 197 6.44 -0.77 -20.49
CA ARG A 197 5.70 -0.46 -19.26
C ARG A 197 6.56 -0.11 -18.04
N GLN A 198 7.85 0.16 -18.23
CA GLN A 198 8.75 0.50 -17.13
C GLN A 198 8.67 1.98 -16.74
N LEU A 199 8.13 2.85 -17.58
CA LEU A 199 7.84 4.24 -17.24
C LEU A 199 6.33 4.41 -17.08
N GLN A 200 5.90 4.82 -15.91
CA GLN A 200 4.48 4.87 -15.53
C GLN A 200 4.13 6.23 -14.93
N GLU A 201 2.90 6.67 -15.18
CA GLU A 201 2.40 7.95 -14.67
C GLU A 201 1.05 7.76 -13.97
N THR A 202 0.88 8.41 -12.83
CA THR A 202 -0.42 8.68 -12.20
C THR A 202 -0.73 10.16 -12.24
N THR A 203 -2.01 10.51 -12.34
CA THR A 203 -2.52 11.89 -12.34
C THR A 203 -3.56 12.04 -11.24
N PHE A 204 -3.53 13.18 -10.56
CA PHE A 204 -4.44 13.49 -9.47
C PHE A 204 -5.34 14.68 -9.80
N ALA A 205 -6.43 14.85 -9.06
CA ALA A 205 -7.47 15.84 -9.36
C ALA A 205 -6.97 17.30 -9.32
N ASP A 206 -5.91 17.60 -8.58
CA ASP A 206 -5.26 18.93 -8.55
C ASP A 206 -4.33 19.18 -9.75
N GLY A 207 -4.24 18.24 -10.70
CA GLY A 207 -3.34 18.29 -11.84
C GLY A 207 -1.92 17.80 -11.57
N THR A 208 -1.59 17.41 -10.35
CA THR A 208 -0.28 16.80 -10.03
C THR A 208 -0.12 15.48 -10.76
N ARG A 209 1.07 15.27 -11.33
CA ARG A 209 1.46 14.01 -11.97
C ARG A 209 2.68 13.43 -11.27
N LEU A 210 2.66 12.13 -11.05
CA LEU A 210 3.81 11.38 -10.54
C LEU A 210 4.28 10.43 -11.65
N VAL A 211 5.55 10.53 -12.01
CA VAL A 211 6.15 9.67 -13.04
C VAL A 211 7.20 8.78 -12.39
N ALA A 212 6.99 7.46 -12.39
CA ALA A 212 7.94 6.49 -11.90
C ALA A 212 8.68 5.79 -13.03
N ASN A 213 10.00 5.80 -12.99
CA ASN A 213 10.84 4.99 -13.85
C ASN A 213 11.34 3.77 -13.05
N PHE A 214 10.82 2.60 -13.37
CA PHE A 214 11.18 1.33 -12.75
C PHE A 214 12.47 0.72 -13.32
N ALA A 215 12.90 1.14 -14.52
CA ALA A 215 14.16 0.71 -15.10
C ALA A 215 15.38 1.29 -14.36
N VAL A 216 16.51 0.65 -14.50
CA VAL A 216 17.79 1.16 -13.96
C VAL A 216 18.30 2.34 -14.76
N GLU A 217 18.12 2.31 -16.07
CA GLU A 217 18.51 3.35 -16.99
C GLU A 217 17.47 4.49 -17.09
N GLU A 218 17.92 5.63 -17.56
CA GLU A 218 17.04 6.74 -17.92
C GLU A 218 16.08 6.35 -19.06
N LYS A 219 14.82 6.77 -18.96
CA LYS A 219 13.81 6.60 -20.02
C LYS A 219 13.06 7.90 -20.27
N ALA A 220 13.04 8.33 -21.52
CA ALA A 220 12.32 9.52 -21.96
C ALA A 220 12.60 10.78 -21.10
N GLY A 221 13.84 10.96 -20.65
CA GLY A 221 14.27 12.08 -19.80
C GLY A 221 14.00 11.91 -18.31
N PHE A 222 13.46 10.77 -17.89
CA PHE A 222 13.25 10.47 -16.47
C PHE A 222 14.34 9.55 -15.93
N THR A 223 15.02 10.00 -14.87
CA THR A 223 16.10 9.25 -14.20
C THR A 223 15.67 7.83 -13.85
N GLY A 224 16.55 6.85 -14.01
CA GLY A 224 16.28 5.45 -13.62
C GLY A 224 16.10 5.27 -12.13
N ARG A 225 15.24 4.32 -11.71
CA ARG A 225 14.90 4.03 -10.31
C ARG A 225 14.47 5.28 -9.54
N SER A 226 13.57 6.08 -10.13
CA SER A 226 13.12 7.33 -9.51
C SER A 226 11.63 7.59 -9.69
N VAL A 227 11.12 8.49 -8.85
CA VAL A 227 9.82 9.14 -9.04
C VAL A 227 10.05 10.62 -9.23
N THR A 228 9.46 11.18 -10.28
CA THR A 228 9.43 12.62 -10.55
C THR A 228 8.04 13.17 -10.25
N VAL A 229 7.96 14.18 -9.41
CA VAL A 229 6.72 14.93 -9.11
C VAL A 229 6.64 16.12 -10.03
N LEU A 230 5.54 16.24 -10.76
CA LEU A 230 5.25 17.32 -11.69
C LEU A 230 3.99 18.06 -11.20
N VAL A 231 4.18 19.28 -10.74
CA VAL A 231 3.11 20.18 -10.31
C VAL A 231 3.03 21.34 -11.27
N VAL A 232 1.83 21.75 -11.65
CA VAL A 232 1.63 22.87 -12.56
C VAL A 232 2.20 24.16 -11.97
N GLY A 233 3.14 24.78 -12.67
CA GLY A 233 3.78 26.02 -12.25
C GLY A 233 4.92 25.87 -11.23
N GLU A 234 5.32 24.65 -10.91
CA GLU A 234 6.44 24.37 -10.01
C GLU A 234 7.56 23.63 -10.75
N GLU A 235 8.79 23.74 -10.27
CA GLU A 235 9.91 22.95 -10.78
C GLU A 235 9.75 21.46 -10.42
N PRO A 236 10.12 20.54 -11.31
CA PRO A 236 10.06 19.11 -11.06
C PRO A 236 10.90 18.69 -9.84
N VAL A 237 10.33 17.86 -8.98
CA VAL A 237 11.06 17.29 -7.84
C VAL A 237 11.31 15.80 -8.09
N VAL A 238 12.58 15.39 -8.01
CA VAL A 238 12.99 13.99 -8.29
C VAL A 238 13.44 13.31 -7.00
N TYR A 239 12.85 12.13 -6.75
CA TYR A 239 13.30 11.22 -5.70
C TYR A 239 13.87 9.95 -6.32
N ARG A 240 15.09 9.60 -5.95
CA ARG A 240 15.77 8.37 -6.41
C ARG A 240 15.77 7.31 -5.33
N VAL A 241 15.26 6.13 -5.66
CA VAL A 241 15.33 4.95 -4.80
C VAL A 241 16.78 4.42 -4.78
N LYS A 242 17.26 4.01 -3.59
CA LYS A 242 18.62 3.49 -3.38
C LYS A 242 18.62 1.98 -3.25
#